data_05d37a2a3ad5e78f29a6454f89d899eb
#
_entry.id   05d37a2a3ad5e78f29a6454f89d899eb
#
_cell.length_a   1.000
_cell.length_b   1.000
_cell.length_c   1.000
_cell.angle_alpha   90.00
_cell.angle_beta   90.00
_cell.angle_gamma   90.00
#
_symmetry.space_group_name_H-M   'P 1'
#
loop_
_entity.id
_entity.type
_entity.pdbx_description
1 polymer ?
#
loop_
_entity_poly.entity_id
_entity_poly.type
_entity_poly.pdbx_seq_one_letter_code
_entity_poly.pdbx_strand_id
1 'polypeptide(L)'
;MYIIVKYIIIFLCMSPILSYSEPHQYKAVYSFSLKGIEFANSEHNLTYDKNRDEWCINTISYTVNIFSLKEDTRTENSCFTFHKTNNKDLNIPLLNGYLGFKSYHFERIRSGEISRIVSKVIDSKVVSTINEKDVRYDDNSKLDRLTAQIFGYALGEININDKGRERKYTFRHIRDDKIKTIFGDTNVKIIKKDIVNNKRSSLIWYSTDNNYLPVMIEQYRLDKLMFRATLKSFED
;
A
#
# COMPACT_ATOMS: atom_id res chain seq x y z
N MET A 1 25.48 40.30 51.24
CA MET A 1 25.49 40.43 49.79
C MET A 1 25.21 39.05 49.22
N TYR A 2 23.92 38.73 48.93
CA TYR A 2 23.48 37.40 48.48
C TYR A 2 23.44 37.45 46.95
N ILE A 3 24.25 36.57 46.33
CA ILE A 3 24.24 36.35 44.87
C ILE A 3 23.19 35.29 44.57
N ILE A 4 22.08 35.72 43.99
CA ILE A 4 21.02 34.82 43.52
C ILE A 4 21.46 34.32 42.14
N VAL A 5 21.91 33.06 42.09
CA VAL A 5 22.17 32.38 40.82
C VAL A 5 20.84 31.91 40.25
N LYS A 6 20.32 32.57 39.23
CA LYS A 6 19.17 32.14 38.45
C LYS A 6 19.56 30.99 37.56
N TYR A 7 19.15 29.78 37.92
CA TYR A 7 19.17 28.63 36.99
C TYR A 7 18.09 28.84 35.92
N ILE A 8 18.50 29.20 34.72
CA ILE A 8 17.62 29.15 33.55
C ILE A 8 17.59 27.69 33.13
N ILE A 9 16.52 26.99 33.50
CA ILE A 9 16.21 25.67 32.96
C ILE A 9 15.70 25.90 31.53
N ILE A 10 16.57 25.68 30.53
CA ILE A 10 16.18 25.61 29.13
C ILE A 10 15.46 24.26 28.98
N PHE A 11 14.14 24.31 29.08
CA PHE A 11 13.27 23.19 28.67
C PHE A 11 13.37 23.13 27.15
N LEU A 12 14.33 22.31 26.66
CA LEU A 12 14.33 21.90 25.26
C LEU A 12 13.05 21.10 25.04
N CYS A 13 12.00 21.76 24.53
CA CYS A 13 10.87 21.09 23.92
C CYS A 13 11.41 20.27 22.75
N MET A 14 11.76 19.01 23.01
CA MET A 14 11.88 18.00 21.98
C MET A 14 10.47 17.75 21.46
N SER A 15 9.98 18.64 20.58
CA SER A 15 8.87 18.29 19.70
C SER A 15 9.28 16.98 18.99
N PRO A 16 8.46 15.93 19.04
CA PRO A 16 8.74 14.75 18.25
C PRO A 16 8.84 15.21 16.80
N ILE A 17 10.03 15.10 16.24
CA ILE A 17 10.22 15.29 14.81
C ILE A 17 9.41 14.16 14.21
N LEU A 18 8.21 14.49 13.70
CA LEU A 18 7.41 13.58 12.89
C LEU A 18 8.31 13.20 11.72
N SER A 19 8.94 12.05 11.80
CA SER A 19 9.75 11.51 10.72
C SER A 19 8.79 11.16 9.60
N TYR A 20 8.67 12.06 8.64
CA TYR A 20 7.93 11.81 7.42
C TYR A 20 8.72 10.80 6.60
N SER A 21 8.12 9.64 6.39
CA SER A 21 8.76 8.54 5.68
C SER A 21 8.64 8.75 4.18
N GLU A 22 9.76 8.95 3.51
CA GLU A 22 9.84 8.74 2.05
C GLU A 22 9.68 7.25 1.74
N PRO A 23 9.26 6.90 0.51
CA PRO A 23 9.37 5.53 0.06
C PRO A 23 10.83 5.05 0.20
N HIS A 24 11.05 3.83 0.65
CA HIS A 24 12.36 3.19 0.68
C HIS A 24 12.28 1.84 -0.02
N GLN A 25 13.37 1.41 -0.61
CA GLN A 25 13.42 0.14 -1.32
C GLN A 25 13.27 -1.01 -0.31
N TYR A 26 12.57 -2.07 -0.69
CA TYR A 26 12.46 -3.26 0.13
C TYR A 26 12.02 -4.48 -0.68
N LYS A 27 12.28 -5.67 -0.14
CA LYS A 27 11.65 -6.93 -0.52
C LYS A 27 10.87 -7.49 0.65
N ALA A 28 9.66 -7.98 0.40
CA ALA A 28 8.79 -8.55 1.43
C ALA A 28 8.05 -9.78 0.88
N VAL A 29 7.89 -10.79 1.73
CA VAL A 29 7.09 -11.98 1.39
C VAL A 29 5.91 -12.07 2.35
N TYR A 30 4.72 -12.26 1.79
CA TYR A 30 3.48 -12.44 2.52
C TYR A 30 2.92 -13.84 2.28
N SER A 31 2.40 -14.47 3.34
CA SER A 31 1.62 -15.71 3.26
C SER A 31 0.14 -15.41 3.39
N PHE A 32 -0.66 -15.98 2.51
CA PHE A 32 -2.12 -15.86 2.52
C PHE A 32 -2.74 -17.11 3.14
N SER A 33 -3.57 -16.90 4.15
CA SER A 33 -4.24 -17.99 4.87
C SER A 33 -5.73 -17.72 5.07
N LEU A 34 -6.50 -18.80 5.20
CA LEU A 34 -7.89 -18.77 5.64
C LEU A 34 -8.07 -19.86 6.69
N LYS A 35 -8.62 -19.53 7.86
CA LYS A 35 -8.80 -20.46 8.99
C LYS A 35 -7.52 -21.22 9.36
N GLY A 36 -6.36 -20.56 9.28
CA GLY A 36 -5.06 -21.14 9.60
C GLY A 36 -4.42 -22.00 8.48
N ILE A 37 -5.13 -22.22 7.36
CA ILE A 37 -4.59 -22.97 6.22
C ILE A 37 -3.98 -21.99 5.23
N GLU A 38 -2.68 -22.11 4.98
CA GLU A 38 -1.95 -21.33 3.98
C GLU A 38 -2.25 -21.86 2.58
N PHE A 39 -2.59 -20.97 1.65
CA PHE A 39 -2.99 -21.32 0.30
C PHE A 39 -2.24 -20.57 -0.81
N ALA A 40 -1.59 -19.45 -0.50
CA ALA A 40 -0.83 -18.66 -1.46
C ALA A 40 0.27 -17.85 -0.78
N ASN A 41 1.31 -17.49 -1.55
CA ASN A 41 2.32 -16.50 -1.17
C ASN A 41 2.31 -15.32 -2.13
N SER A 42 2.87 -14.21 -1.69
CA SER A 42 3.11 -13.02 -2.52
C SER A 42 4.45 -12.40 -2.18
N GLU A 43 5.27 -12.21 -3.18
CA GLU A 43 6.52 -11.51 -3.11
C GLU A 43 6.32 -10.07 -3.58
N HIS A 44 6.80 -9.11 -2.81
CA HIS A 44 6.72 -7.68 -3.10
C HIS A 44 8.14 -7.11 -3.18
N ASN A 45 8.40 -6.33 -4.21
CA ASN A 45 9.68 -5.67 -4.39
C ASN A 45 9.45 -4.20 -4.78
N LEU A 46 9.75 -3.27 -3.88
CA LEU A 46 9.70 -1.83 -4.13
C LEU A 46 11.09 -1.33 -4.47
N THR A 47 11.25 -0.76 -5.65
CA THR A 47 12.52 -0.26 -6.17
C THR A 47 12.40 1.17 -6.67
N TYR A 48 13.52 1.89 -6.69
CA TYR A 48 13.63 3.22 -7.26
C TYR A 48 14.51 3.21 -8.52
N ASP A 49 13.95 3.66 -9.64
CA ASP A 49 14.69 3.86 -10.89
C ASP A 49 15.18 5.31 -10.97
N LYS A 50 16.49 5.50 -10.76
CA LYS A 50 17.14 6.83 -10.80
C LYS A 50 17.08 7.49 -12.18
N ASN A 51 17.04 6.71 -13.27
CA ASN A 51 17.04 7.24 -14.63
C ASN A 51 15.68 7.84 -15.02
N ARG A 52 14.61 7.31 -14.43
CA ARG A 52 13.23 7.73 -14.69
C ARG A 52 12.63 8.57 -13.58
N ASP A 53 13.35 8.70 -12.46
CA ASP A 53 12.83 9.34 -11.23
C ASP A 53 11.48 8.77 -10.82
N GLU A 54 11.39 7.44 -10.76
CA GLU A 54 10.16 6.75 -10.42
C GLU A 54 10.38 5.58 -9.48
N TRP A 55 9.39 5.34 -8.64
CA TRP A 55 9.27 4.17 -7.79
C TRP A 55 8.41 3.13 -8.49
N CYS A 56 8.84 1.87 -8.46
CA CYS A 56 8.05 0.77 -8.98
C CYS A 56 7.92 -0.33 -7.94
N ILE A 57 6.68 -0.75 -7.66
CA ILE A 57 6.43 -1.96 -6.90
C ILE A 57 6.04 -3.10 -7.82
N ASN A 58 6.76 -4.20 -7.72
CA ASN A 58 6.46 -5.45 -8.39
C ASN A 58 5.94 -6.46 -7.38
N THR A 59 4.85 -7.15 -7.69
CA THR A 59 4.34 -8.25 -6.88
C THR A 59 4.09 -9.48 -7.73
N ILE A 60 4.46 -10.63 -7.18
CA ILE A 60 4.16 -11.95 -7.75
C ILE A 60 3.44 -12.75 -6.68
N SER A 61 2.21 -13.18 -6.96
CA SER A 61 1.43 -14.03 -6.04
C SER A 61 1.13 -15.35 -6.71
N TYR A 62 1.30 -16.42 -5.97
CA TYR A 62 1.12 -17.79 -6.46
C TYR A 62 0.54 -18.70 -5.37
N THR A 63 -0.22 -19.71 -5.81
CA THR A 63 -0.78 -20.73 -4.91
C THR A 63 0.31 -21.70 -4.42
N VAL A 64 0.15 -22.18 -3.18
CA VAL A 64 1.09 -23.11 -2.52
C VAL A 64 0.35 -24.33 -1.98
N ASN A 65 1.09 -25.32 -1.54
CA ASN A 65 0.58 -26.57 -0.95
C ASN A 65 -0.38 -27.28 -1.90
N ILE A 66 -1.46 -27.86 -1.39
CA ILE A 66 -2.48 -28.56 -2.19
C ILE A 66 -3.17 -27.64 -3.22
N PHE A 67 -3.12 -26.34 -3.02
CA PHE A 67 -3.73 -25.36 -3.92
C PHE A 67 -2.89 -25.10 -5.17
N SER A 68 -1.60 -25.47 -5.17
CA SER A 68 -0.72 -25.38 -6.34
C SER A 68 -1.11 -26.33 -7.48
N LEU A 69 -1.98 -27.32 -7.21
CA LEU A 69 -2.55 -28.19 -8.24
C LEU A 69 -3.40 -27.43 -9.27
N LYS A 70 -3.89 -26.24 -8.91
CA LYS A 70 -4.52 -25.31 -9.84
C LYS A 70 -3.65 -24.06 -9.94
N GLU A 71 -3.03 -23.87 -11.08
CA GLU A 71 -2.28 -22.66 -11.36
C GLU A 71 -3.17 -21.42 -11.17
N ASP A 72 -2.78 -20.52 -10.28
CA ASP A 72 -3.33 -19.19 -10.12
C ASP A 72 -2.17 -18.24 -9.75
N THR A 73 -1.46 -17.77 -10.78
CA THR A 73 -0.35 -16.84 -10.64
C THR A 73 -0.82 -15.43 -11.01
N ARG A 74 -0.42 -14.44 -10.23
CA ARG A 74 -0.73 -13.03 -10.47
C ARG A 74 0.53 -12.22 -10.38
N THR A 75 0.79 -11.43 -11.41
CA THR A 75 1.85 -10.45 -11.43
C THR A 75 1.22 -9.06 -11.48
N GLU A 76 1.65 -8.18 -10.60
CA GLU A 76 1.26 -6.77 -10.63
C GLU A 76 2.53 -5.92 -10.60
N ASN A 77 2.57 -4.90 -11.44
CA ASN A 77 3.60 -3.87 -11.44
C ASN A 77 2.90 -2.51 -11.39
N SER A 78 3.32 -1.66 -10.49
CA SER A 78 2.83 -0.30 -10.36
C SER A 78 3.99 0.66 -10.25
N CYS A 79 4.05 1.67 -11.13
CA CYS A 79 5.07 2.71 -11.07
C CYS A 79 4.43 4.08 -10.78
N PHE A 80 5.10 4.86 -9.93
CA PHE A 80 4.64 6.18 -9.48
C PHE A 80 5.83 7.10 -9.19
N THR A 81 5.59 8.41 -9.24
CA THR A 81 6.55 9.41 -8.73
C THR A 81 6.19 9.78 -7.30
N PHE A 82 7.20 10.15 -6.54
CA PHE A 82 7.04 10.76 -5.24
C PHE A 82 7.65 12.17 -5.26
N HIS A 83 6.85 13.17 -4.93
CA HIS A 83 7.30 14.55 -4.89
C HIS A 83 7.12 15.11 -3.48
N LYS A 84 8.23 15.52 -2.87
CA LYS A 84 8.18 16.28 -1.62
C LYS A 84 7.46 17.61 -1.85
N THR A 85 6.61 17.99 -0.94
CA THR A 85 5.97 19.32 -0.94
C THR A 85 5.78 19.83 0.47
N ASN A 86 6.06 21.10 0.65
CA ASN A 86 5.73 21.82 1.87
C ASN A 86 4.31 22.41 1.81
N ASN A 87 3.58 22.17 0.73
CA ASN A 87 2.22 22.70 0.56
C ASN A 87 1.22 21.81 1.30
N LYS A 88 0.62 22.36 2.35
CA LYS A 88 -0.37 21.68 3.19
C LYS A 88 -1.67 21.31 2.45
N ASP A 89 -1.95 21.93 1.32
CA ASP A 89 -3.16 21.69 0.53
C ASP A 89 -3.09 20.46 -0.37
N LEU A 90 -1.89 19.92 -0.61
CA LEU A 90 -1.66 18.67 -1.37
C LEU A 90 -1.47 17.45 -0.46
N ASN A 91 -1.89 17.53 0.77
CA ASN A 91 -1.54 16.62 1.85
C ASN A 91 -2.04 15.18 1.68
N ILE A 92 -1.06 14.31 1.50
CA ILE A 92 -1.04 13.03 2.22
C ILE A 92 -0.28 13.35 3.53
N PRO A 93 -0.95 13.56 4.67
CA PRO A 93 -0.36 14.21 5.85
C PRO A 93 0.87 13.51 6.44
N LEU A 94 1.11 12.25 6.09
CA LEU A 94 2.19 11.43 6.65
C LEU A 94 3.37 11.23 5.67
N LEU A 95 3.22 11.59 4.39
CA LEU A 95 4.31 11.44 3.42
C LEU A 95 5.07 12.73 3.15
N ASN A 96 4.60 13.88 3.65
CA ASN A 96 5.14 15.19 3.32
C ASN A 96 5.38 15.38 1.81
N GLY A 97 4.45 14.87 0.99
CA GLY A 97 4.56 14.83 -0.45
C GLY A 97 3.29 14.31 -1.12
N TYR A 98 3.31 14.25 -2.42
CA TYR A 98 2.24 13.62 -3.20
C TYR A 98 2.79 12.54 -4.12
N LEU A 99 1.95 11.56 -4.42
CA LEU A 99 2.24 10.47 -5.32
C LEU A 99 1.63 10.75 -6.69
N GLY A 100 2.40 10.59 -7.75
CA GLY A 100 1.94 10.70 -9.12
C GLY A 100 1.87 9.35 -9.80
N PHE A 101 0.67 8.89 -10.15
CA PHE A 101 0.50 7.65 -10.92
C PHE A 101 1.22 7.74 -12.28
N LYS A 102 1.93 6.69 -12.67
CA LYS A 102 2.59 6.56 -13.97
C LYS A 102 2.02 5.41 -14.77
N SER A 103 2.09 4.21 -14.24
CA SER A 103 1.61 3.02 -14.93
C SER A 103 1.21 1.92 -13.95
N TYR A 104 0.31 1.07 -14.40
CA TYR A 104 -0.08 -0.15 -13.69
C TYR A 104 -0.24 -1.28 -14.71
N HIS A 105 0.37 -2.41 -14.41
CA HIS A 105 0.24 -3.64 -15.17
C HIS A 105 -0.22 -4.77 -14.26
N PHE A 106 -1.22 -5.50 -14.68
CA PHE A 106 -1.74 -6.68 -14.01
C PHE A 106 -1.83 -7.82 -15.01
N GLU A 107 -1.28 -8.96 -14.64
CA GLU A 107 -1.48 -10.21 -15.37
C GLU A 107 -1.90 -11.30 -14.39
N ARG A 108 -2.83 -12.13 -14.78
CA ARG A 108 -3.23 -13.33 -14.07
C ARG A 108 -3.29 -14.50 -15.03
N ILE A 109 -2.62 -15.58 -14.66
CA ILE A 109 -2.73 -16.87 -15.33
C ILE A 109 -3.47 -17.80 -14.38
N ARG A 110 -4.62 -18.31 -14.81
CA ARG A 110 -5.43 -19.23 -14.01
C ARG A 110 -5.91 -20.38 -14.86
N SER A 111 -5.38 -21.59 -14.58
CA SER A 111 -5.75 -22.81 -15.34
C SER A 111 -5.64 -22.61 -16.87
N GLY A 112 -4.56 -21.94 -17.32
CA GLY A 112 -4.31 -21.61 -18.74
C GLY A 112 -5.03 -20.36 -19.26
N GLU A 113 -5.98 -19.79 -18.54
CA GLU A 113 -6.62 -18.52 -18.93
C GLU A 113 -5.76 -17.33 -18.52
N ILE A 114 -5.50 -16.42 -19.45
CA ILE A 114 -4.72 -15.21 -19.21
C ILE A 114 -5.65 -14.00 -19.19
N SER A 115 -5.52 -13.18 -18.15
CA SER A 115 -6.18 -11.88 -18.03
C SER A 115 -5.14 -10.79 -17.85
N ARG A 116 -5.18 -9.75 -18.71
CA ARG A 116 -4.22 -8.64 -18.72
C ARG A 116 -4.92 -7.30 -18.57
N ILE A 117 -4.31 -6.41 -17.80
CA ILE A 117 -4.73 -5.03 -17.67
C ILE A 117 -3.49 -4.17 -17.67
N VAL A 118 -3.48 -3.16 -18.53
CA VAL A 118 -2.43 -2.15 -18.58
C VAL A 118 -3.07 -0.78 -18.44
N SER A 119 -2.61 0.03 -17.52
CA SER A 119 -3.03 1.42 -17.36
C SER A 119 -1.83 2.33 -17.42
N LYS A 120 -1.93 3.46 -18.14
CA LYS A 120 -0.88 4.45 -18.28
C LYS A 120 -1.49 5.84 -18.27
N VAL A 121 -0.69 6.83 -17.85
CA VAL A 121 -1.04 8.25 -18.01
C VAL A 121 -0.67 8.70 -19.42
N ILE A 122 -1.64 9.20 -20.17
CA ILE A 122 -1.48 9.78 -21.51
C ILE A 122 -2.26 11.10 -21.51
N ASP A 123 -1.61 12.20 -21.83
CA ASP A 123 -2.20 13.54 -21.85
C ASP A 123 -2.98 13.88 -20.57
N SER A 124 -2.37 13.59 -19.41
CA SER A 124 -2.95 13.78 -18.08
C SER A 124 -4.21 12.96 -17.78
N LYS A 125 -4.52 11.96 -18.60
CA LYS A 125 -5.62 11.00 -18.39
C LYS A 125 -5.10 9.59 -18.22
N VAL A 126 -5.74 8.78 -17.39
CA VAL A 126 -5.44 7.35 -17.31
C VAL A 126 -6.16 6.62 -18.44
N VAL A 127 -5.42 5.96 -19.26
CA VAL A 127 -5.94 5.07 -20.31
C VAL A 127 -5.65 3.64 -19.90
N SER A 128 -6.69 2.83 -19.85
CA SER A 128 -6.59 1.41 -19.47
C SER A 128 -6.99 0.50 -20.61
N THR A 129 -6.16 -0.51 -20.89
CA THR A 129 -6.45 -1.62 -21.78
C THR A 129 -6.75 -2.87 -20.96
N ILE A 130 -7.93 -3.46 -21.15
CA ILE A 130 -8.40 -4.65 -20.43
C ILE A 130 -8.64 -5.75 -21.47
N ASN A 131 -7.83 -6.81 -21.45
CA ASN A 131 -7.94 -7.93 -22.41
C ASN A 131 -8.10 -7.43 -23.86
N GLU A 132 -7.19 -6.54 -24.30
CA GLU A 132 -7.15 -5.95 -25.65
C GLU A 132 -8.25 -4.93 -25.97
N LYS A 133 -9.08 -4.55 -25.01
CA LYS A 133 -10.07 -3.48 -25.17
C LYS A 133 -9.62 -2.21 -24.47
N ASP A 134 -9.59 -1.10 -25.18
CA ASP A 134 -9.29 0.19 -24.59
C ASP A 134 -10.51 0.76 -23.86
N VAL A 135 -10.29 1.14 -22.61
CA VAL A 135 -11.29 1.81 -21.79
C VAL A 135 -10.67 3.12 -21.32
N ARG A 136 -11.24 4.25 -21.71
CA ARG A 136 -10.79 5.57 -21.26
C ARG A 136 -11.64 6.02 -20.10
N TYR A 137 -11.00 6.63 -19.12
CA TYR A 137 -11.67 7.24 -17.96
C TYR A 137 -11.44 8.75 -17.96
N ASP A 138 -12.47 9.52 -17.59
CA ASP A 138 -12.31 10.93 -17.23
C ASP A 138 -11.65 10.95 -15.85
N ASP A 139 -10.38 11.30 -15.85
CA ASP A 139 -9.46 10.79 -14.85
C ASP A 139 -9.29 11.74 -13.68
N ASN A 140 -9.73 11.26 -12.52
CA ASN A 140 -9.31 11.77 -11.23
C ASN A 140 -8.52 10.72 -10.42
N SER A 141 -8.17 9.58 -11.01
CA SER A 141 -7.37 8.55 -10.33
C SER A 141 -5.93 9.03 -10.19
N LYS A 142 -5.49 9.21 -8.95
CA LYS A 142 -4.13 9.65 -8.64
C LYS A 142 -3.18 8.50 -8.35
N LEU A 143 -3.71 7.32 -8.10
CA LEU A 143 -2.99 6.11 -7.76
C LEU A 143 -3.71 4.88 -8.34
N ASP A 144 -3.01 3.77 -8.39
CA ASP A 144 -3.60 2.46 -8.55
C ASP A 144 -3.80 1.74 -7.20
N ARG A 145 -4.45 0.57 -7.26
CA ARG A 145 -4.81 -0.20 -6.08
C ARG A 145 -3.61 -0.72 -5.27
N LEU A 146 -2.48 -1.01 -5.93
CA LEU A 146 -1.31 -1.58 -5.28
C LEU A 146 -0.55 -0.50 -4.51
N THR A 147 -0.28 0.64 -5.15
CA THR A 147 0.30 1.82 -4.50
C THR A 147 -0.57 2.30 -3.35
N ALA A 148 -1.90 2.35 -3.54
CA ALA A 148 -2.83 2.72 -2.49
C ALA A 148 -2.84 1.74 -1.30
N GLN A 149 -2.52 0.47 -1.49
CA GLN A 149 -2.39 -0.49 -0.39
C GLN A 149 -1.15 -0.23 0.47
N ILE A 150 -0.05 0.24 -0.13
CA ILE A 150 1.19 0.57 0.60
C ILE A 150 0.99 1.85 1.41
N PHE A 151 0.42 2.88 0.83
CA PHE A 151 0.29 4.21 1.43
C PHE A 151 -1.08 4.49 2.04
N GLY A 152 -1.94 3.48 2.18
CA GLY A 152 -3.31 3.61 2.67
C GLY A 152 -3.44 4.26 4.05
N TYR A 153 -2.43 4.14 4.89
CA TYR A 153 -2.37 4.78 6.22
C TYR A 153 -2.43 6.32 6.15
N ALA A 154 -2.14 6.90 5.00
CA ALA A 154 -2.05 8.35 4.77
C ALA A 154 -3.17 8.92 3.87
N LEU A 155 -4.06 8.10 3.27
CA LEU A 155 -4.87 8.53 2.11
C LEU A 155 -6.24 8.97 2.56
N GLY A 156 -6.98 8.97 3.30
CA GLY A 156 -8.40 9.40 3.49
C GLY A 156 -9.32 8.88 2.37
N GLU A 157 -9.93 9.79 1.62
CA GLU A 157 -10.81 9.47 0.48
C GLU A 157 -10.12 9.80 -0.83
N ILE A 158 -10.07 8.84 -1.77
CA ILE A 158 -9.34 9.00 -3.03
C ILE A 158 -9.95 8.14 -4.15
N ASN A 159 -9.89 8.65 -5.38
CA ASN A 159 -10.17 7.89 -6.59
C ASN A 159 -8.93 7.11 -7.02
N ILE A 160 -9.09 5.83 -7.26
CA ILE A 160 -8.04 4.85 -7.54
C ILE A 160 -8.37 4.07 -8.79
N ASN A 161 -7.36 3.85 -9.65
CA ASN A 161 -7.45 2.89 -10.72
C ASN A 161 -7.36 1.46 -10.13
N ASP A 162 -8.51 0.81 -10.03
CA ASP A 162 -8.61 -0.57 -9.57
C ASP A 162 -8.82 -1.50 -10.76
N LYS A 163 -7.73 -2.05 -11.27
CA LYS A 163 -7.72 -2.95 -12.41
C LYS A 163 -8.38 -2.34 -13.64
N GLY A 164 -7.87 -1.19 -14.06
CA GLY A 164 -8.35 -0.50 -15.24
C GLY A 164 -9.72 0.17 -15.10
N ARG A 165 -10.21 0.34 -13.86
CA ARG A 165 -11.47 1.03 -13.57
C ARG A 165 -11.29 2.01 -12.43
N GLU A 166 -11.78 3.22 -12.60
CA GLU A 166 -11.84 4.18 -11.50
C GLU A 166 -12.79 3.68 -10.41
N ARG A 167 -12.33 3.71 -9.17
CA ARG A 167 -13.13 3.42 -7.99
C ARG A 167 -12.78 4.37 -6.88
N LYS A 168 -13.76 4.78 -6.10
CA LYS A 168 -13.59 5.58 -4.92
C LYS A 168 -13.29 4.68 -3.72
N TYR A 169 -12.14 4.92 -3.07
CA TYR A 169 -11.71 4.23 -1.87
C TYR A 169 -11.75 5.18 -0.69
N THR A 170 -12.06 4.64 0.49
CA THR A 170 -11.93 5.36 1.76
C THR A 170 -10.99 4.60 2.69
N PHE A 171 -10.07 5.34 3.30
CA PHE A 171 -9.15 4.81 4.29
C PHE A 171 -9.41 5.52 5.61
N ARG A 172 -9.70 4.77 6.66
CA ARG A 172 -10.02 5.30 7.99
C ARG A 172 -9.19 4.63 9.06
N HIS A 173 -8.53 5.42 9.89
CA HIS A 173 -7.89 4.92 11.10
C HIS A 173 -8.96 4.37 12.05
N ILE A 174 -8.76 3.15 12.54
CA ILE A 174 -9.67 2.46 13.47
C ILE A 174 -9.14 2.55 14.89
N ARG A 175 -7.88 2.13 15.09
CA ARG A 175 -7.17 2.20 16.37
C ARG A 175 -5.69 1.92 16.18
N ASP A 176 -4.91 2.25 17.19
CA ASP A 176 -3.55 1.75 17.36
C ASP A 176 -3.60 0.44 18.16
N ASP A 177 -2.62 -0.44 17.94
CA ASP A 177 -2.54 -1.74 18.61
C ASP A 177 -1.08 -2.18 18.68
N LYS A 178 -0.82 -3.27 19.40
CA LYS A 178 0.48 -3.94 19.46
C LYS A 178 0.29 -5.42 19.16
N ILE A 179 0.98 -5.92 18.13
CA ILE A 179 0.86 -7.31 17.69
C ILE A 179 2.23 -7.98 17.55
N LYS A 180 2.26 -9.31 17.64
CA LYS A 180 3.47 -10.08 17.28
C LYS A 180 3.61 -10.19 15.77
N THR A 181 4.79 -9.84 15.26
CA THR A 181 5.17 -9.98 13.85
C THR A 181 6.55 -10.65 13.73
N ILE A 182 7.12 -10.70 12.54
CA ILE A 182 8.52 -11.14 12.32
C ILE A 182 9.53 -10.23 13.03
N PHE A 183 9.15 -8.98 13.35
CA PHE A 183 9.97 -8.01 14.08
C PHE A 183 9.81 -8.11 15.61
N GLY A 184 9.09 -9.11 16.10
CA GLY A 184 8.70 -9.22 17.51
C GLY A 184 7.42 -8.45 17.83
N ASP A 185 7.36 -7.88 19.03
CA ASP A 185 6.25 -7.02 19.48
C ASP A 185 6.29 -5.69 18.71
N THR A 186 5.34 -5.46 17.83
CA THR A 186 5.32 -4.37 16.86
C THR A 186 4.13 -3.46 17.10
N ASN A 187 4.37 -2.15 17.20
CA ASN A 187 3.31 -1.14 17.24
C ASN A 187 2.71 -0.96 15.85
N VAL A 188 1.38 -0.93 15.77
CA VAL A 188 0.68 -0.84 14.49
C VAL A 188 -0.46 0.16 14.51
N LYS A 189 -0.70 0.81 13.37
CA LYS A 189 -1.95 1.50 13.06
C LYS A 189 -2.85 0.60 12.24
N ILE A 190 -4.09 0.42 12.69
CA ILE A 190 -5.09 -0.38 11.96
C ILE A 190 -5.93 0.57 11.13
N ILE A 191 -5.84 0.41 9.82
CA ILE A 191 -6.58 1.22 8.84
C ILE A 191 -7.63 0.34 8.16
N LYS A 192 -8.88 0.79 8.18
CA LYS A 192 -9.93 0.19 7.38
C LYS A 192 -9.96 0.80 6.00
N LYS A 193 -9.92 -0.05 4.97
CA LYS A 193 -10.10 0.31 3.57
C LYS A 193 -11.45 -0.20 3.10
N ASP A 194 -12.31 0.71 2.68
CA ASP A 194 -13.59 0.41 2.04
C ASP A 194 -13.57 0.85 0.57
N ILE A 195 -14.29 0.14 -0.29
CA ILE A 195 -14.54 0.53 -1.67
C ILE A 195 -15.99 0.98 -1.73
N VAL A 196 -16.24 2.22 -2.14
CA VAL A 196 -17.60 2.79 -2.19
C VAL A 196 -18.47 1.95 -3.12
N ASN A 197 -19.68 1.65 -2.68
CA ASN A 197 -20.65 0.80 -3.40
C ASN A 197 -20.15 -0.64 -3.66
N ASN A 198 -19.29 -1.17 -2.78
CA ASN A 198 -18.78 -2.53 -2.87
C ASN A 198 -18.97 -3.28 -1.53
N LYS A 199 -19.13 -4.58 -1.64
CA LYS A 199 -19.32 -5.48 -0.49
C LYS A 199 -17.97 -5.91 0.15
N ARG A 200 -16.84 -5.38 -0.34
CA ARG A 200 -15.49 -5.73 0.13
C ARG A 200 -14.91 -4.61 0.96
N SER A 201 -14.28 -4.99 2.07
CA SER A 201 -13.46 -4.13 2.89
C SER A 201 -12.15 -4.84 3.26
N SER A 202 -11.17 -4.08 3.71
CA SER A 202 -9.94 -4.64 4.27
C SER A 202 -9.60 -3.94 5.57
N LEU A 203 -9.02 -4.67 6.51
CA LEU A 203 -8.25 -4.12 7.61
C LEU A 203 -6.77 -4.30 7.28
N ILE A 204 -5.97 -3.26 7.48
CA ILE A 204 -4.54 -3.26 7.20
C ILE A 204 -3.83 -2.77 8.44
N TRP A 205 -2.87 -3.56 8.92
CA TRP A 205 -2.00 -3.22 10.05
C TRP A 205 -0.69 -2.70 9.50
N TYR A 206 -0.44 -1.41 9.65
CA TYR A 206 0.80 -0.74 9.26
C TYR A 206 1.72 -0.62 10.46
N SER A 207 2.92 -1.18 10.40
CA SER A 207 3.93 -1.06 11.44
C SER A 207 4.44 0.37 11.53
N THR A 208 4.27 1.02 12.69
CA THR A 208 4.81 2.38 12.91
C THR A 208 6.32 2.37 13.12
N ASP A 209 6.86 1.23 13.54
CA ASP A 209 8.28 1.05 13.83
C ASP A 209 9.10 0.70 12.57
N ASN A 210 8.41 0.30 11.48
CA ASN A 210 9.01 -0.14 10.22
C ASN A 210 8.42 0.64 9.03
N ASN A 211 8.56 1.95 9.03
CA ASN A 211 8.17 2.88 7.95
C ASN A 211 6.76 2.64 7.39
N TYR A 212 5.80 2.34 8.26
CA TYR A 212 4.43 2.00 7.89
C TYR A 212 4.31 0.84 6.89
N LEU A 213 5.22 -0.13 6.97
CA LEU A 213 5.10 -1.37 6.21
C LEU A 213 3.81 -2.10 6.60
N PRO A 214 2.97 -2.55 5.65
CA PRO A 214 1.85 -3.44 5.96
C PRO A 214 2.37 -4.77 6.50
N VAL A 215 2.11 -5.11 7.77
CA VAL A 215 2.56 -6.38 8.38
C VAL A 215 1.47 -7.43 8.39
N MET A 216 0.20 -7.01 8.30
CA MET A 216 -0.95 -7.91 8.19
C MET A 216 -2.07 -7.23 7.41
N ILE A 217 -2.78 -8.00 6.58
CA ILE A 217 -3.94 -7.55 5.83
C ILE A 217 -5.04 -8.59 5.95
N GLU A 218 -6.23 -8.19 6.34
CA GLU A 218 -7.43 -9.02 6.30
C GLU A 218 -8.40 -8.49 5.25
N GLN A 219 -8.86 -9.38 4.37
CA GLN A 219 -9.87 -9.06 3.38
C GLN A 219 -11.22 -9.62 3.79
N TYR A 220 -12.23 -8.78 3.78
CA TYR A 220 -13.60 -9.14 4.11
C TYR A 220 -14.54 -8.99 2.90
N ARG A 221 -15.63 -9.76 2.92
CA ARG A 221 -16.78 -9.58 2.04
C ARG A 221 -18.06 -9.77 2.86
N LEU A 222 -18.90 -8.72 2.97
CA LEU A 222 -20.09 -8.75 3.83
C LEU A 222 -19.72 -9.27 5.24
N ASP A 223 -18.71 -8.65 5.86
CA ASP A 223 -18.18 -8.94 7.20
C ASP A 223 -17.63 -10.37 7.40
N LYS A 224 -17.65 -11.21 6.36
CA LYS A 224 -17.01 -12.52 6.38
C LYS A 224 -15.55 -12.43 5.95
N LEU A 225 -14.64 -12.92 6.79
CA LEU A 225 -13.22 -13.01 6.46
C LEU A 225 -13.02 -13.92 5.24
N MET A 226 -12.37 -13.38 4.21
CA MET A 226 -12.03 -14.10 2.98
C MET A 226 -10.63 -14.67 3.02
N PHE A 227 -9.68 -13.89 3.54
CA PHE A 227 -8.31 -14.32 3.79
C PHE A 227 -7.58 -13.34 4.70
N ARG A 228 -6.46 -13.80 5.25
CA ARG A 228 -5.45 -13.00 5.93
C ARG A 228 -4.13 -13.14 5.20
N ALA A 229 -3.48 -12.02 4.87
CA ALA A 229 -2.09 -11.98 4.45
C ALA A 229 -1.23 -11.53 5.63
N THR A 230 -0.14 -12.25 5.91
CA THR A 230 0.78 -11.96 7.02
C THR A 230 2.20 -11.89 6.48
N LEU A 231 2.96 -10.87 6.88
CA LEU A 231 4.35 -10.71 6.53
C LEU A 231 5.18 -11.88 7.10
N LYS A 232 5.99 -12.52 6.23
CA LYS A 232 6.85 -13.68 6.56
C LYS A 232 8.33 -13.35 6.55
N SER A 233 8.76 -12.50 5.63
CA SER A 233 10.13 -12.00 5.56
C SER A 233 10.16 -10.58 5.02
N PHE A 234 11.22 -9.86 5.36
CA PHE A 234 11.46 -8.47 4.96
C PHE A 234 12.96 -8.24 4.85
N GLU A 235 13.37 -7.56 3.77
CA GLU A 235 14.74 -7.13 3.48
C GLU A 235 14.68 -5.68 2.95
N ASP A 236 15.49 -4.77 3.46
CA ASP A 236 15.69 -3.37 3.06
C ASP A 236 17.11 -3.09 2.59
#